data_90d0735eb815bf41f39d373939390b3d
#
_entry.id   90d0735eb815bf41f39d373939390b3d
#
_cell.length_a   1.000
_cell.length_b   1.000
_cell.length_c   1.000
_cell.angle_alpha   90.00
_cell.angle_beta   90.00
_cell.angle_gamma   90.00
#
_symmetry.space_group_name_H-M   'P 1'
#
loop_
_entity.id
_entity.type
_entity.pdbx_description
1 polymer ?
#
loop_
_entity_poly.entity_id
_entity_poly.type
_entity_poly.pdbx_seq_one_letter_code
_entity_poly.pdbx_strand_id
1 'polypeptide(L)'
;MVSLSNRTSMALFSDPMDHYSHRVRIVMEEKGVTSEIIDSDANDLSSEILEVSPYAELPVLVDRDVCLYDSLILMEYLDERFPHPPLLPVYPVSRAHIRLFIKRIEKDWCGTFDELISGNSTEAKAKKLRAELKSQILGMSQIPVSYTHLTLPTILLV
;
A
#
# COMPACT_ATOMS: atom_id res chain seq x y z
N MET A 1 28.70 -7.44 -0.42
CA MET A 1 27.26 -7.73 -0.44
C MET A 1 26.76 -7.71 0.99
N VAL A 2 25.99 -6.71 1.38
CA VAL A 2 25.31 -6.68 2.69
C VAL A 2 24.00 -7.43 2.45
N SER A 3 23.90 -8.67 2.95
CA SER A 3 22.64 -9.42 2.91
C SER A 3 21.51 -8.60 3.51
N LEU A 4 20.33 -8.58 2.87
CA LEU A 4 19.13 -7.90 3.39
C LEU A 4 18.83 -8.33 4.84
N SER A 5 19.14 -9.58 5.20
CA SER A 5 18.90 -10.18 6.51
C SER A 5 19.81 -9.70 7.65
N ASN A 6 20.67 -8.69 7.44
CA ASN A 6 21.63 -8.24 8.46
C ASN A 6 21.60 -6.70 8.66
N ARG A 7 20.48 -6.07 8.33
CA ARG A 7 20.30 -4.63 8.55
C ARG A 7 19.93 -4.36 10.01
N THR A 8 20.63 -3.45 10.64
CA THR A 8 20.34 -2.99 12.01
C THR A 8 19.21 -1.98 12.07
N SER A 9 18.88 -1.36 10.93
CA SER A 9 17.82 -0.35 10.77
C SER A 9 16.76 -0.84 9.79
N MET A 10 15.51 -0.39 10.02
CA MET A 10 14.41 -0.65 9.08
C MET A 10 14.67 0.03 7.74
N ALA A 11 14.41 -0.66 6.65
CA ALA A 11 14.53 -0.15 5.29
C ALA A 11 13.32 -0.53 4.44
N LEU A 12 12.82 0.43 3.66
CA LEU A 12 11.74 0.24 2.69
C LEU A 12 12.30 0.41 1.27
N PHE A 13 12.23 -0.64 0.47
CA PHE A 13 12.46 -0.59 -0.97
C PHE A 13 11.15 -0.20 -1.64
N SER A 14 11.14 0.88 -2.37
CA SER A 14 9.92 1.58 -2.78
C SER A 14 10.11 2.21 -4.14
N ASP A 15 9.16 2.01 -5.04
CA ASP A 15 9.09 2.78 -6.28
C ASP A 15 8.42 4.13 -6.01
N PRO A 16 9.07 5.26 -6.38
CA PRO A 16 8.51 6.60 -6.17
C PRO A 16 7.18 6.85 -6.90
N MET A 17 6.94 6.15 -8.01
CA MET A 17 5.76 6.35 -8.86
C MET A 17 4.65 5.34 -8.62
N ASP A 18 4.92 4.31 -7.81
CA ASP A 18 3.97 3.26 -7.51
C ASP A 18 3.06 3.62 -6.33
N HIS A 19 1.75 3.49 -6.52
CA HIS A 19 0.77 3.79 -5.47
C HIS A 19 0.78 2.77 -4.32
N TYR A 20 1.18 1.52 -4.56
CA TYR A 20 1.34 0.51 -3.50
C TYR A 20 2.50 0.87 -2.57
N SER A 21 3.61 1.31 -3.13
CA SER A 21 4.76 1.84 -2.39
C SER A 21 4.40 3.12 -1.63
N HIS A 22 3.64 4.01 -2.28
CA HIS A 22 3.25 5.29 -1.70
C HIS A 22 2.39 5.13 -0.44
N ARG A 23 1.41 4.23 -0.44
CA ARG A 23 0.55 4.01 0.74
C ARG A 23 1.32 3.48 1.95
N VAL A 24 2.37 2.67 1.74
CA VAL A 24 3.24 2.21 2.84
C VAL A 24 4.05 3.37 3.42
N ARG A 25 4.60 4.25 2.57
CA ARG A 25 5.29 5.46 3.02
C ARG A 25 4.41 6.36 3.89
N ILE A 26 3.14 6.52 3.51
CA ILE A 26 2.17 7.29 4.31
C ILE A 26 1.98 6.64 5.68
N VAL A 27 1.81 5.32 5.75
CA VAL A 27 1.68 4.62 7.03
C VAL A 27 2.92 4.81 7.90
N MET A 28 4.11 4.76 7.32
CA MET A 28 5.35 5.01 8.07
C MET A 28 5.41 6.42 8.64
N GLU A 29 5.03 7.43 7.87
CA GLU A 29 4.95 8.83 8.32
C GLU A 29 3.91 9.00 9.44
N GLU A 30 2.72 8.45 9.29
CA GLU A 30 1.66 8.49 10.31
C GLU A 30 2.09 7.80 11.62
N LYS A 31 2.93 6.80 11.52
CA LYS A 31 3.50 6.10 12.67
C LYS A 31 4.74 6.79 13.26
N GLY A 32 5.27 7.81 12.60
CA GLY A 32 6.52 8.47 12.98
C GLY A 32 7.72 7.51 12.94
N VAL A 33 7.70 6.55 12.03
CA VAL A 33 8.77 5.54 11.91
C VAL A 33 9.94 6.12 11.14
N THR A 34 11.09 6.18 11.80
CA THR A 34 12.35 6.51 11.10
C THR A 34 12.89 5.27 10.42
N SER A 35 12.99 5.31 9.11
CA SER A 35 13.50 4.23 8.28
C SER A 35 14.30 4.78 7.10
N GLU A 36 15.13 3.93 6.51
CA GLU A 36 15.78 4.22 5.25
C GLU A 36 14.80 3.91 4.11
N ILE A 37 14.45 4.91 3.28
CA ILE A 37 13.68 4.69 2.06
C ILE A 37 14.66 4.58 0.91
N ILE A 38 14.62 3.46 0.21
CA ILE A 38 15.50 3.13 -0.92
C ILE A 38 14.65 3.12 -2.17
N ASP A 39 14.85 4.14 -3.00
CA ASP A 39 14.18 4.21 -4.29
C ASP A 39 14.64 3.07 -5.18
N SER A 40 13.67 2.32 -5.69
CA SER A 40 13.87 1.12 -6.50
C SER A 40 12.95 1.17 -7.72
N ASP A 41 13.47 0.76 -8.87
CA ASP A 41 12.67 0.65 -10.10
C ASP A 41 12.08 -0.77 -10.19
N ALA A 42 10.76 -0.87 -10.33
CA ALA A 42 10.08 -2.15 -10.49
C ALA A 42 10.53 -2.92 -11.74
N ASN A 43 11.12 -2.22 -12.74
CA ASN A 43 11.64 -2.84 -13.95
C ASN A 43 13.12 -3.30 -13.82
N ASP A 44 13.82 -2.88 -12.77
CA ASP A 44 15.24 -3.20 -12.55
C ASP A 44 15.50 -3.52 -11.07
N LEU A 45 14.88 -4.60 -10.59
CA LEU A 45 15.00 -5.04 -9.21
C LEU A 45 16.35 -5.72 -8.96
N SER A 46 16.98 -5.40 -7.84
CA SER A 46 18.18 -6.09 -7.40
C SER A 46 17.93 -7.57 -7.10
N SER A 47 18.95 -8.41 -7.27
CA SER A 47 18.86 -9.84 -6.94
C SER A 47 18.44 -10.08 -5.49
N GLU A 48 18.80 -9.19 -4.57
CA GLU A 48 18.44 -9.25 -3.15
C GLU A 48 16.93 -9.09 -2.94
N ILE A 49 16.29 -8.17 -3.68
CA ILE A 49 14.83 -7.98 -3.63
C ILE A 49 14.12 -9.19 -4.22
N LEU A 50 14.63 -9.75 -5.32
CA LEU A 50 14.06 -10.93 -5.97
C LEU A 50 14.09 -12.19 -5.08
N GLU A 51 15.07 -12.30 -4.19
CA GLU A 51 15.13 -13.39 -3.21
C GLU A 51 14.02 -13.30 -2.15
N VAL A 52 13.58 -12.09 -1.82
CA VAL A 52 12.57 -11.82 -0.80
C VAL A 52 11.16 -11.74 -1.38
N SER A 53 11.00 -11.09 -2.54
CA SER A 53 9.72 -10.94 -3.23
C SER A 53 9.61 -11.95 -4.37
N PRO A 54 8.90 -13.07 -4.17
CA PRO A 54 8.77 -14.11 -5.19
C PRO A 54 8.00 -13.68 -6.43
N TYR A 55 7.26 -12.57 -6.34
CA TYR A 55 6.49 -12.00 -7.43
C TYR A 55 7.22 -10.84 -8.12
N ALA A 56 8.44 -10.50 -7.67
CA ALA A 56 9.20 -9.36 -8.18
C ALA A 56 8.41 -8.03 -8.08
N GLU A 57 7.73 -7.83 -6.96
CA GLU A 57 6.87 -6.67 -6.72
C GLU A 57 7.44 -5.81 -5.60
N LEU A 58 7.22 -4.50 -5.72
CA LEU A 58 7.45 -3.50 -4.69
C LEU A 58 6.11 -3.10 -4.03
N PRO A 59 6.12 -2.61 -2.81
CA PRO A 59 7.25 -2.38 -1.91
C PRO A 59 7.73 -3.63 -1.18
N VAL A 60 9.00 -3.60 -0.72
CA VAL A 60 9.61 -4.60 0.16
C VAL A 60 10.12 -3.89 1.41
N LEU A 61 9.76 -4.42 2.59
CA LEU A 61 10.20 -3.92 3.89
C LEU A 61 11.16 -4.92 4.53
N VAL A 62 12.26 -4.41 5.03
CA VAL A 62 13.23 -5.15 5.83
C VAL A 62 13.30 -4.53 7.21
N ASP A 63 12.99 -5.29 8.25
CA ASP A 63 13.16 -4.91 9.66
C ASP A 63 13.94 -6.02 10.38
N ARG A 64 15.23 -5.79 10.59
CA ARG A 64 16.16 -6.77 11.16
C ARG A 64 16.16 -8.08 10.35
N ASP A 65 15.65 -9.16 10.97
CA ASP A 65 15.59 -10.51 10.36
C ASP A 65 14.29 -10.74 9.59
N VAL A 66 13.37 -9.78 9.60
CA VAL A 66 12.08 -9.88 8.93
C VAL A 66 12.14 -9.18 7.59
N CYS A 67 11.81 -9.92 6.54
CA CYS A 67 11.64 -9.40 5.19
C CYS A 67 10.19 -9.64 4.76
N LEU A 68 9.50 -8.57 4.39
CA LEU A 68 8.09 -8.61 4.02
C LEU A 68 7.88 -7.96 2.65
N TYR A 69 6.92 -8.48 1.93
CA TYR A 69 6.40 -7.94 0.67
C TYR A 69 4.87 -7.90 0.72
N ASP A 70 4.22 -7.32 -0.27
CA ASP A 70 2.80 -6.95 -0.30
C ASP A 70 2.48 -5.77 0.62
N SER A 71 2.04 -4.68 0.01
CA SER A 71 1.81 -3.42 0.70
C SER A 71 0.76 -3.48 1.80
N LEU A 72 -0.27 -4.35 1.69
CA LEU A 72 -1.28 -4.52 2.73
C LEU A 72 -0.66 -5.19 3.97
N ILE A 73 0.15 -6.23 3.76
CA ILE A 73 0.87 -6.93 4.83
C ILE A 73 1.85 -5.98 5.52
N LEU A 74 2.56 -5.15 4.73
CA LEU A 74 3.47 -4.14 5.29
C LEU A 74 2.74 -3.13 6.17
N MET A 75 1.59 -2.62 5.71
CA MET A 75 0.79 -1.67 6.48
C MET A 75 0.26 -2.27 7.78
N GLU A 76 -0.24 -3.51 7.74
CA GLU A 76 -0.70 -4.21 8.95
C GLU A 76 0.45 -4.48 9.90
N TYR A 77 1.61 -4.94 9.40
CA TYR A 77 2.82 -5.14 10.21
C TYR A 77 3.25 -3.84 10.90
N LEU A 78 3.29 -2.72 10.18
CA LEU A 78 3.66 -1.42 10.76
C LEU A 78 2.67 -0.96 11.83
N ASP A 79 1.36 -1.20 11.64
CA ASP A 79 0.34 -0.86 12.64
C ASP A 79 0.47 -1.68 13.91
N GLU A 80 0.79 -2.97 13.78
CA GLU A 80 1.00 -3.87 14.92
C GLU A 80 2.36 -3.63 15.61
N ARG A 81 3.41 -3.37 14.82
CA ARG A 81 4.78 -3.13 15.33
C ARG A 81 4.91 -1.81 16.08
N PHE A 82 4.14 -0.80 15.62
CA PHE A 82 4.08 0.54 16.19
C PHE A 82 2.62 0.85 16.57
N PRO A 83 2.14 0.39 17.74
CA PRO A 83 0.70 0.40 18.04
C PRO A 83 0.10 1.80 18.25
N HIS A 84 0.93 2.86 18.32
CA HIS A 84 0.47 4.23 18.53
C HIS A 84 1.02 5.19 17.46
N PRO A 85 0.13 6.03 16.88
CA PRO A 85 -1.33 5.97 16.93
C PRO A 85 -1.88 4.73 16.19
N PRO A 86 -2.99 4.11 16.65
CA PRO A 86 -3.57 2.96 15.95
C PRO A 86 -4.23 3.43 14.65
N LEU A 87 -3.95 2.75 13.55
CA LEU A 87 -4.56 3.02 12.25
C LEU A 87 -5.78 2.11 11.99
N LEU A 88 -5.81 0.92 12.59
CA LEU A 88 -6.96 0.04 12.56
C LEU A 88 -7.73 0.08 13.89
N PRO A 89 -9.07 -0.02 13.87
CA PRO A 89 -9.88 -0.09 15.06
C PRO A 89 -9.53 -1.31 15.93
N VAL A 90 -9.66 -1.16 17.25
CA VAL A 90 -9.45 -2.26 18.19
C VAL A 90 -10.55 -3.33 18.09
N TYR A 91 -11.80 -2.89 17.85
CA TYR A 91 -12.95 -3.79 17.83
C TYR A 91 -12.96 -4.68 16.58
N PRO A 92 -13.10 -6.01 16.73
CA PRO A 92 -13.00 -6.96 15.62
C PRO A 92 -14.00 -6.69 14.48
N VAL A 93 -15.24 -6.31 14.79
CA VAL A 93 -16.26 -6.01 13.78
C VAL A 93 -15.87 -4.81 12.94
N SER A 94 -15.47 -3.72 13.58
CA SER A 94 -15.01 -2.51 12.88
C SER A 94 -13.76 -2.78 12.05
N ARG A 95 -12.81 -3.54 12.60
CA ARG A 95 -11.59 -3.96 11.89
C ARG A 95 -11.92 -4.79 10.64
N ALA A 96 -12.88 -5.73 10.75
CA ALA A 96 -13.32 -6.52 9.61
C ALA A 96 -13.96 -5.65 8.52
N HIS A 97 -14.79 -4.67 8.89
CA HIS A 97 -15.36 -3.73 7.93
C HIS A 97 -14.31 -2.90 7.21
N ILE A 98 -13.29 -2.38 7.93
CA ILE A 98 -12.19 -1.64 7.32
C ILE A 98 -11.42 -2.52 6.34
N ARG A 99 -11.09 -3.77 6.70
CA ARG A 99 -10.42 -4.70 5.78
C ARG A 99 -11.25 -5.01 4.53
N LEU A 100 -12.56 -5.15 4.65
CA LEU A 100 -13.44 -5.28 3.49
C LEU A 100 -13.40 -4.03 2.60
N PHE A 101 -13.33 -2.85 3.21
CA PHE A 101 -13.19 -1.59 2.50
C PHE A 101 -11.88 -1.49 1.73
N ILE A 102 -10.76 -1.79 2.38
CA ILE A 102 -9.44 -1.84 1.74
C ILE A 102 -9.46 -2.82 0.57
N LYS A 103 -10.02 -4.03 0.79
CA LYS A 103 -10.11 -5.05 -0.27
C LYS A 103 -10.96 -4.60 -1.46
N ARG A 104 -12.02 -3.84 -1.21
CA ARG A 104 -12.84 -3.25 -2.26
C ARG A 104 -12.08 -2.21 -3.06
N ILE A 105 -11.33 -1.32 -2.39
CA ILE A 105 -10.47 -0.33 -3.05
C ILE A 105 -9.43 -1.02 -3.92
N GLU A 106 -8.73 -2.01 -3.40
CA GLU A 106 -7.75 -2.78 -4.17
C GLU A 106 -8.36 -3.39 -5.43
N LYS A 107 -9.52 -4.02 -5.29
CA LYS A 107 -10.17 -4.70 -6.40
C LYS A 107 -10.75 -3.74 -7.44
N ASP A 108 -11.43 -2.68 -6.97
CA ASP A 108 -12.22 -1.81 -7.84
C ASP A 108 -11.35 -0.67 -8.39
N TRP A 109 -10.46 -0.06 -7.57
CA TRP A 109 -9.70 1.12 -8.00
C TRP A 109 -8.30 0.78 -8.48
N CYS A 110 -7.53 0.05 -7.68
CA CYS A 110 -6.13 -0.21 -8.00
C CYS A 110 -6.00 -0.92 -9.35
N GLY A 111 -6.78 -1.98 -9.57
CA GLY A 111 -6.74 -2.69 -10.86
C GLY A 111 -7.13 -1.81 -12.05
N THR A 112 -8.15 -0.95 -11.90
CA THR A 112 -8.54 0.00 -12.96
C THR A 112 -7.46 1.07 -13.18
N PHE A 113 -6.82 1.53 -12.11
CA PHE A 113 -5.73 2.49 -12.15
C PHE A 113 -4.48 1.90 -12.81
N ASP A 114 -4.08 0.69 -12.42
CA ASP A 114 -2.93 -0.01 -12.99
C ASP A 114 -3.09 -0.21 -14.50
N GLU A 115 -4.28 -0.59 -14.93
CA GLU A 115 -4.58 -0.72 -16.36
C GLU A 115 -4.50 0.63 -17.09
N LEU A 116 -4.89 1.71 -16.43
CA LEU A 116 -4.85 3.06 -17.00
C LEU A 116 -3.41 3.56 -17.16
N ILE A 117 -2.53 3.32 -16.19
CA ILE A 117 -1.13 3.78 -16.20
C ILE A 117 -0.21 2.87 -17.02
N SER A 118 -0.59 1.62 -17.28
CA SER A 118 0.22 0.67 -18.06
C SER A 118 0.55 1.15 -19.48
N GLY A 119 -0.14 2.18 -19.97
CA GLY A 119 0.04 2.75 -21.31
C GLY A 119 -0.44 1.85 -22.47
N ASN A 120 -0.91 0.64 -22.17
CA ASN A 120 -1.35 -0.34 -23.17
C ASN A 120 -2.80 -0.13 -23.65
N SER A 121 -3.47 0.89 -23.13
CA SER A 121 -4.88 1.15 -23.43
C SER A 121 -5.07 2.08 -24.62
N THR A 122 -5.99 1.75 -25.53
CA THR A 122 -6.43 2.70 -26.55
C THR A 122 -7.11 3.91 -25.90
N GLU A 123 -7.11 5.06 -26.60
CA GLU A 123 -7.74 6.29 -26.07
C GLU A 123 -9.22 6.09 -25.67
N ALA A 124 -9.96 5.31 -26.44
CA ALA A 124 -11.34 4.96 -26.12
C ALA A 124 -11.45 4.14 -24.82
N LYS A 125 -10.54 3.18 -24.63
CA LYS A 125 -10.48 2.36 -23.42
C LYS A 125 -10.06 3.19 -22.21
N ALA A 126 -9.03 4.03 -22.34
CA ALA A 126 -8.59 4.94 -21.30
C ALA A 126 -9.70 5.90 -20.83
N LYS A 127 -10.50 6.43 -21.77
CA LYS A 127 -11.67 7.26 -21.43
C LYS A 127 -12.72 6.49 -20.63
N LYS A 128 -12.96 5.22 -20.99
CA LYS A 128 -13.89 4.34 -20.24
C LYS A 128 -13.37 4.07 -18.82
N LEU A 129 -12.10 3.70 -18.68
CA LEU A 129 -11.48 3.43 -17.39
C LEU A 129 -11.51 4.66 -16.45
N ARG A 130 -11.22 5.86 -16.99
CA ARG A 130 -11.34 7.12 -16.22
C ARG A 130 -12.77 7.39 -15.74
N ALA A 131 -13.76 7.14 -16.59
CA ALA A 131 -15.17 7.31 -16.22
C ALA A 131 -15.59 6.28 -15.15
N GLU A 132 -15.14 5.05 -15.28
CA GLU A 132 -15.38 3.98 -14.32
C GLU A 132 -14.75 4.31 -12.95
N LEU A 133 -13.48 4.66 -12.92
CA LEU A 133 -12.77 5.04 -11.70
C LEU A 133 -13.45 6.24 -11.01
N LYS A 134 -13.85 7.26 -11.78
CA LYS A 134 -14.61 8.40 -11.25
C LYS A 134 -15.93 7.97 -10.62
N SER A 135 -16.66 7.07 -11.26
CA SER A 135 -17.94 6.54 -10.73
C SER A 135 -17.73 5.76 -9.43
N GLN A 136 -16.69 4.95 -9.35
CA GLN A 136 -16.33 4.16 -8.17
C GLN A 136 -15.97 5.07 -6.99
N ILE A 137 -15.16 6.11 -7.21
CA ILE A 137 -14.77 7.10 -6.20
C ILE A 137 -16.01 7.86 -5.68
N LEU A 138 -16.87 8.32 -6.59
CA LEU A 138 -18.11 8.99 -6.22
C LEU A 138 -19.05 8.07 -5.43
N GLY A 139 -19.13 6.80 -5.81
CA GLY A 139 -19.90 5.81 -5.06
C GLY A 139 -19.42 5.61 -3.62
N MET A 140 -18.12 5.68 -3.41
CA MET A 140 -17.54 5.60 -2.07
C MET A 140 -17.81 6.85 -1.23
N SER A 141 -17.83 8.04 -1.82
CA SER A 141 -18.12 9.29 -1.11
C SER A 141 -19.55 9.35 -0.54
N GLN A 142 -20.42 8.50 -1.02
CA GLN A 142 -21.82 8.39 -0.54
C GLN A 142 -21.98 7.45 0.66
N ILE A 143 -20.92 6.78 1.10
CA ILE A 143 -20.96 5.90 2.26
C ILE A 143 -21.12 6.75 3.52
N PRO A 144 -22.15 6.47 4.38
CA PRO A 144 -22.42 7.30 5.54
C PRO A 144 -21.23 7.49 6.47
N VAL A 145 -21.05 8.72 6.93
CA VAL A 145 -19.98 9.14 7.86
C VAL A 145 -19.95 8.33 9.16
N SER A 146 -21.04 7.64 9.51
CA SER A 146 -21.06 6.72 10.67
C SER A 146 -20.03 5.59 10.59
N TYR A 147 -19.56 5.24 9.39
CA TYR A 147 -18.44 4.33 9.19
C TYR A 147 -17.09 5.06 9.18
N THR A 148 -17.07 6.36 8.97
CA THR A 148 -15.86 7.19 8.86
C THR A 148 -15.45 7.83 10.19
N HIS A 149 -16.32 7.86 11.21
CA HIS A 149 -15.96 8.26 12.58
C HIS A 149 -15.05 7.25 13.31
N LEU A 150 -14.93 6.06 12.77
CA LEU A 150 -13.83 5.19 13.09
C LEU A 150 -12.67 5.60 12.18
N THR A 151 -11.93 6.63 12.62
CA THR A 151 -10.66 7.04 12.04
C THR A 151 -10.44 6.38 10.67
N LEU A 152 -10.94 7.02 9.58
CA LEU A 152 -10.42 6.66 8.28
C LEU A 152 -8.92 6.81 8.42
N PRO A 153 -8.20 5.70 8.54
CA PRO A 153 -6.77 5.83 8.56
C PRO A 153 -6.42 6.49 7.25
N THR A 154 -5.48 7.37 7.28
CA THR A 154 -4.84 8.04 6.15
C THR A 154 -4.50 7.07 5.00
N ILE A 155 -4.48 5.78 5.30
CA ILE A 155 -4.35 4.62 4.39
C ILE A 155 -5.35 4.64 3.20
N LEU A 156 -6.50 5.32 3.34
CA LEU A 156 -7.53 5.38 2.30
C LEU A 156 -7.50 6.66 1.47
N LEU A 157 -6.64 7.62 1.80
CA LEU A 157 -6.56 8.93 1.15
C LEU A 157 -5.37 9.05 0.20
N VAL A 158 -4.86 7.94 -0.31
CA VAL A 158 -3.77 7.92 -1.30
C VAL A 158 -4.31 7.79 -2.70
#